data_3d082b0841f001e11c078755bf7afba1
#
_entry.id   3d082b0841f001e11c078755bf7afba1
#
_cell.length_a   1.000
_cell.length_b   1.000
_cell.length_c   1.000
_cell.angle_alpha   90.00
_cell.angle_beta   90.00
_cell.angle_gamma   90.00
#
_symmetry.space_group_name_H-M   'P 1'
#
loop_
_entity.id
_entity.type
_entity.pdbx_description
1 polymer ?
#
loop_
_entity_poly.entity_id
_entity_poly.type
_entity_poly.pdbx_seq_one_letter_code
_entity_poly.pdbx_strand_id
1 'polypeptide(L)'
;MDSLKTLMEKSQYDLVIKLTENARDATSLFYRIASFVAVGQVDEALNVIVTKREILQSQLNLLIKFHIETLCLKGKFDEAYDALKFYENLPYESQEVEEILREMPKYIRNVEKESFKSHQVDEDELKKRLTSDNEDEVLGALDEIKNLPIHDFLPEILTLIRSYPRKTIRSFGLLLLLKSNYSQEVEFLEFDKIIRVNPSLLPEPFEVPGFKDINAVSNAFLKEYRDPTVMQNALQTLASYLLYVYPNKIDLSKNEVIVIFGYIAKRLLQIDTSDLKDVCELKKLDYQKVAQTIEDILKESSNF
;
A
#
# COMPACT_ATOMS: atom_id res chain seq x y z
N MET A 1 -37.92 23.20 9.01
CA MET A 1 -36.64 22.59 8.79
C MET A 1 -36.64 21.29 9.58
N ASP A 2 -36.43 20.13 8.92
CA ASP A 2 -36.41 18.86 9.62
C ASP A 2 -35.22 18.85 10.62
N SER A 3 -35.45 18.25 11.79
CA SER A 3 -34.37 18.11 12.76
C SER A 3 -33.25 17.15 12.23
N LEU A 4 -32.01 17.29 12.69
CA LEU A 4 -30.92 16.39 12.29
C LEU A 4 -31.32 14.92 12.50
N LYS A 5 -32.03 14.63 13.60
CA LYS A 5 -32.57 13.29 13.90
C LYS A 5 -33.49 12.80 12.78
N THR A 6 -34.45 13.62 12.34
CA THR A 6 -35.40 13.29 11.26
C THR A 6 -34.67 13.03 9.93
N LEU A 7 -33.64 13.81 9.63
CA LEU A 7 -32.80 13.60 8.43
C LEU A 7 -32.04 12.28 8.47
N MET A 8 -31.49 11.91 9.64
CA MET A 8 -30.85 10.60 9.85
C MET A 8 -31.83 9.44 9.66
N GLU A 9 -33.05 9.55 10.24
CA GLU A 9 -34.10 8.55 10.08
C GLU A 9 -34.53 8.37 8.61
N LYS A 10 -34.43 9.45 7.80
CA LYS A 10 -34.69 9.44 6.36
C LYS A 10 -33.46 9.07 5.51
N SER A 11 -32.36 8.67 6.13
CA SER A 11 -31.08 8.35 5.47
C SER A 11 -30.52 9.49 4.60
N GLN A 12 -30.82 10.73 4.93
CA GLN A 12 -30.36 11.93 4.20
C GLN A 12 -29.00 12.40 4.74
N TYR A 13 -28.01 11.51 4.74
CA TYR A 13 -26.70 11.72 5.35
C TYR A 13 -25.92 12.90 4.75
N ASP A 14 -25.93 13.07 3.42
CA ASP A 14 -25.24 14.18 2.75
C ASP A 14 -25.77 15.54 3.21
N LEU A 15 -27.09 15.64 3.45
CA LEU A 15 -27.69 16.85 3.95
C LEU A 15 -27.30 17.11 5.40
N VAL A 16 -27.20 16.08 6.24
CA VAL A 16 -26.70 16.21 7.61
C VAL A 16 -25.24 16.67 7.60
N ILE A 17 -24.39 16.08 6.78
CA ILE A 17 -22.98 16.47 6.64
C ILE A 17 -22.88 17.96 6.26
N LYS A 18 -23.68 18.43 5.30
CA LYS A 18 -23.69 19.83 4.88
C LYS A 18 -24.18 20.78 5.98
N LEU A 19 -25.27 20.43 6.66
CA LEU A 19 -25.86 21.27 7.72
C LEU A 19 -24.97 21.35 8.97
N THR A 20 -24.14 20.34 9.21
CA THR A 20 -23.24 20.27 10.38
C THR A 20 -21.80 20.68 10.08
N GLU A 21 -21.51 21.24 8.90
CA GLU A 21 -20.16 21.66 8.49
C GLU A 21 -19.46 22.58 9.51
N ASN A 22 -20.23 23.53 10.05
CA ASN A 22 -19.73 24.51 11.03
C ASN A 22 -20.24 24.24 12.45
N ALA A 23 -20.62 22.99 12.77
CA ALA A 23 -21.12 22.62 14.08
C ALA A 23 -20.06 22.87 15.19
N ARG A 24 -20.55 23.42 16.31
CA ARG A 24 -19.73 23.73 17.50
C ARG A 24 -20.26 23.08 18.77
N ASP A 25 -21.21 22.18 18.65
CA ASP A 25 -21.77 21.41 19.75
C ASP A 25 -21.59 19.92 19.52
N ALA A 26 -21.43 19.15 20.60
CA ALA A 26 -21.14 17.73 20.52
C ALA A 26 -22.22 16.93 19.80
N THR A 27 -23.49 17.23 20.05
CA THR A 27 -24.61 16.49 19.45
C THR A 27 -24.61 16.58 17.92
N SER A 28 -24.47 17.80 17.38
CA SER A 28 -24.38 18.01 15.93
C SER A 28 -23.14 17.33 15.33
N LEU A 29 -22.00 17.35 16.04
CA LEU A 29 -20.78 16.67 15.60
C LEU A 29 -20.96 15.15 15.59
N PHE A 30 -21.66 14.54 16.55
CA PHE A 30 -21.96 13.11 16.50
C PHE A 30 -22.87 12.74 15.34
N TYR A 31 -23.87 13.56 15.01
CA TYR A 31 -24.65 13.35 13.78
C TYR A 31 -23.79 13.42 12.52
N ARG A 32 -22.83 14.35 12.48
CA ARG A 32 -21.86 14.45 11.37
C ARG A 32 -20.99 13.19 11.25
N ILE A 33 -20.42 12.72 12.37
CA ILE A 33 -19.61 11.50 12.42
C ILE A 33 -20.42 10.30 11.95
N ALA A 34 -21.61 10.11 12.51
CA ALA A 34 -22.51 9.01 12.12
C ALA A 34 -22.86 9.04 10.63
N SER A 35 -23.09 10.26 10.08
CA SER A 35 -23.39 10.43 8.66
C SER A 35 -22.19 10.10 7.76
N PHE A 36 -20.97 10.51 8.12
CA PHE A 36 -19.77 10.13 7.39
C PHE A 36 -19.56 8.60 7.41
N VAL A 37 -19.77 7.95 8.55
CA VAL A 37 -19.70 6.48 8.64
C VAL A 37 -20.76 5.84 7.74
N ALA A 38 -22.00 6.34 7.74
CA ALA A 38 -23.09 5.78 6.96
C ALA A 38 -22.88 5.90 5.43
N VAL A 39 -22.16 6.92 4.95
CA VAL A 39 -21.79 7.07 3.52
C VAL A 39 -20.43 6.48 3.18
N GLY A 40 -19.79 5.74 4.11
CA GLY A 40 -18.50 5.08 3.89
C GLY A 40 -17.26 5.99 3.97
N GLN A 41 -17.43 7.25 4.36
CA GLN A 41 -16.33 8.22 4.51
C GLN A 41 -15.70 8.14 5.90
N VAL A 42 -15.16 6.97 6.22
CA VAL A 42 -14.66 6.64 7.57
C VAL A 42 -13.47 7.51 7.98
N ASP A 43 -12.62 7.93 7.04
CA ASP A 43 -11.49 8.83 7.30
C ASP A 43 -11.95 10.21 7.76
N GLU A 44 -12.99 10.74 7.13
CA GLU A 44 -13.57 12.02 7.51
C GLU A 44 -14.21 11.96 8.90
N ALA A 45 -14.85 10.82 9.22
CA ALA A 45 -15.37 10.58 10.57
C ALA A 45 -14.25 10.61 11.62
N LEU A 46 -13.15 9.90 11.40
CA LEU A 46 -11.98 9.90 12.28
C LEU A 46 -11.35 11.30 12.39
N ASN A 47 -11.25 12.02 11.29
CA ASN A 47 -10.73 13.40 11.29
C ASN A 47 -11.58 14.32 12.19
N VAL A 48 -12.91 14.23 12.13
CA VAL A 48 -13.80 14.99 13.03
C VAL A 48 -13.58 14.58 14.49
N ILE A 49 -13.49 13.29 14.78
CA ILE A 49 -13.25 12.78 16.14
C ILE A 49 -11.94 13.36 16.72
N VAL A 50 -10.86 13.34 15.95
CA VAL A 50 -9.55 13.81 16.38
C VAL A 50 -9.52 15.34 16.53
N THR A 51 -9.99 16.07 15.50
CA THR A 51 -9.89 17.55 15.47
C THR A 51 -10.89 18.26 16.38
N LYS A 52 -12.02 17.63 16.72
CA LYS A 52 -13.07 18.18 17.58
C LYS A 52 -13.17 17.49 18.94
N ARG A 53 -12.15 16.76 19.33
CA ARG A 53 -12.12 15.94 20.55
C ARG A 53 -12.54 16.71 21.80
N GLU A 54 -12.04 17.95 21.99
CA GLU A 54 -12.37 18.78 23.15
C GLU A 54 -13.87 19.05 23.29
N ILE A 55 -14.55 19.29 22.18
CA ILE A 55 -16.01 19.52 22.18
C ILE A 55 -16.75 18.19 22.46
N LEU A 56 -16.30 17.11 21.83
CA LEU A 56 -16.91 15.78 21.94
C LEU A 56 -16.75 15.15 23.34
N GLN A 57 -15.73 15.53 24.10
CA GLN A 57 -15.52 15.09 25.50
C GLN A 57 -16.69 15.41 26.43
N SER A 58 -17.52 16.42 26.12
CA SER A 58 -18.73 16.71 26.88
C SER A 58 -19.75 15.55 26.87
N GLN A 59 -19.61 14.61 25.95
CA GLN A 59 -20.39 13.36 25.83
C GLN A 59 -19.42 12.18 25.69
N LEU A 60 -18.62 11.95 26.73
CA LEU A 60 -17.49 11.01 26.71
C LEU A 60 -17.92 9.58 26.38
N ASN A 61 -19.08 9.15 26.86
CA ASN A 61 -19.69 7.85 26.52
C ASN A 61 -19.83 7.65 25.00
N LEU A 62 -20.38 8.61 24.29
CA LEU A 62 -20.52 8.57 22.82
C LEU A 62 -19.16 8.69 22.12
N LEU A 63 -18.29 9.55 22.62
CA LEU A 63 -16.95 9.72 22.04
C LEU A 63 -16.15 8.41 22.04
N ILE A 64 -16.11 7.71 23.16
CA ILE A 64 -15.42 6.40 23.28
C ILE A 64 -15.99 5.42 22.27
N LYS A 65 -17.32 5.28 22.25
CA LYS A 65 -17.99 4.33 21.39
C LYS A 65 -17.71 4.64 19.91
N PHE A 66 -17.99 5.85 19.44
CA PHE A 66 -17.79 6.23 18.05
C PHE A 66 -16.33 6.13 17.60
N HIS A 67 -15.39 6.51 18.46
CA HIS A 67 -13.97 6.45 18.12
C HIS A 67 -13.51 5.01 17.91
N ILE A 68 -13.81 4.12 18.87
CA ILE A 68 -13.41 2.72 18.80
C ILE A 68 -14.15 2.01 17.64
N GLU A 69 -15.45 2.19 17.50
CA GLU A 69 -16.24 1.58 16.43
C GLU A 69 -15.71 2.02 15.04
N THR A 70 -15.39 3.32 14.87
CA THR A 70 -14.87 3.85 13.61
C THR A 70 -13.48 3.32 13.27
N LEU A 71 -12.60 3.15 14.26
CA LEU A 71 -11.29 2.50 14.08
C LEU A 71 -11.45 1.03 13.69
N CYS A 72 -12.36 0.30 14.36
CA CYS A 72 -12.66 -1.09 14.02
C CYS A 72 -13.22 -1.25 12.59
N LEU A 73 -14.13 -0.36 12.16
CA LEU A 73 -14.65 -0.34 10.78
C LEU A 73 -13.54 -0.17 9.73
N LYS A 74 -12.45 0.49 10.11
CA LYS A 74 -11.28 0.67 9.24
C LYS A 74 -10.25 -0.46 9.36
N GLY A 75 -10.49 -1.46 10.18
CA GLY A 75 -9.55 -2.56 10.44
C GLY A 75 -8.34 -2.14 11.29
N LYS A 76 -8.37 -0.96 11.93
CA LYS A 76 -7.28 -0.40 12.74
C LYS A 76 -7.39 -0.86 14.20
N PHE A 77 -7.29 -2.17 14.42
CA PHE A 77 -7.53 -2.78 15.74
C PHE A 77 -6.49 -2.36 16.78
N ASP A 78 -5.21 -2.25 16.41
CA ASP A 78 -4.16 -1.77 17.32
C ASP A 78 -4.43 -0.34 17.79
N GLU A 79 -4.80 0.56 16.86
CA GLU A 79 -5.18 1.94 17.20
C GLU A 79 -6.45 1.98 18.08
N ALA A 80 -7.39 1.04 17.89
CA ALA A 80 -8.58 0.93 18.73
C ALA A 80 -8.25 0.49 20.17
N TYR A 81 -7.32 -0.44 20.37
CA TYR A 81 -6.80 -0.81 21.69
C TYR A 81 -6.04 0.34 22.35
N ASP A 82 -5.22 1.06 21.61
CA ASP A 82 -4.50 2.23 22.13
C ASP A 82 -5.46 3.35 22.53
N ALA A 83 -6.51 3.60 21.74
CA ALA A 83 -7.56 4.57 22.08
C ALA A 83 -8.32 4.14 23.33
N LEU A 84 -8.67 2.86 23.47
CA LEU A 84 -9.31 2.32 24.66
C LEU A 84 -8.45 2.57 25.92
N LYS A 85 -7.18 2.19 25.85
CA LYS A 85 -6.22 2.40 26.95
C LYS A 85 -6.07 3.87 27.31
N PHE A 86 -6.11 4.77 26.33
CA PHE A 86 -6.12 6.20 26.58
C PHE A 86 -7.36 6.64 27.37
N TYR A 87 -8.57 6.16 26.99
CA TYR A 87 -9.82 6.51 27.66
C TYR A 87 -9.92 5.93 29.06
N GLU A 88 -9.39 4.73 29.31
CA GLU A 88 -9.32 4.14 30.66
C GLU A 88 -8.51 4.98 31.67
N ASN A 89 -7.55 5.77 31.17
CA ASN A 89 -6.72 6.64 32.01
C ASN A 89 -7.30 8.05 32.19
N LEU A 90 -8.43 8.38 31.56
CA LEU A 90 -9.11 9.66 31.78
C LEU A 90 -9.96 9.62 33.05
N PRO A 91 -10.04 10.72 33.81
CA PRO A 91 -10.97 10.81 34.91
C PRO A 91 -12.43 10.84 34.41
N TYR A 92 -13.28 10.00 34.94
CA TYR A 92 -14.72 9.99 34.68
C TYR A 92 -15.51 9.63 35.96
N GLU A 93 -16.75 10.15 36.05
CA GLU A 93 -17.66 9.87 37.17
C GLU A 93 -18.93 9.13 36.70
N SER A 94 -19.09 8.92 35.40
CA SER A 94 -20.30 8.33 34.81
C SER A 94 -20.24 6.81 34.81
N GLN A 95 -21.26 6.16 35.37
CA GLN A 95 -21.43 4.72 35.33
C GLN A 95 -21.53 4.21 33.86
N GLU A 96 -22.16 4.97 32.97
CA GLU A 96 -22.26 4.62 31.56
C GLU A 96 -20.88 4.53 30.87
N VAL A 97 -19.97 5.43 31.23
CA VAL A 97 -18.58 5.39 30.70
C VAL A 97 -17.87 4.13 31.17
N GLU A 98 -18.03 3.77 32.45
CA GLU A 98 -17.44 2.55 33.01
C GLU A 98 -17.96 1.28 32.30
N GLU A 99 -19.28 1.22 32.06
CA GLU A 99 -19.90 0.11 31.33
C GLU A 99 -19.36 -0.02 29.91
N ILE A 100 -19.25 1.09 29.18
CA ILE A 100 -18.71 1.12 27.82
C ILE A 100 -17.24 0.66 27.82
N LEU A 101 -16.39 1.21 28.69
CA LEU A 101 -14.99 0.82 28.79
C LEU A 101 -14.83 -0.68 29.09
N ARG A 102 -15.71 -1.26 29.87
CA ARG A 102 -15.71 -2.70 30.18
C ARG A 102 -16.16 -3.55 28.98
N GLU A 103 -17.05 -3.05 28.12
CA GLU A 103 -17.57 -3.78 26.97
C GLU A 103 -16.70 -3.67 25.71
N MET A 104 -16.00 -2.55 25.53
CA MET A 104 -15.22 -2.27 24.32
C MET A 104 -14.10 -3.29 24.02
N PRO A 105 -13.36 -3.85 24.98
CA PRO A 105 -12.36 -4.88 24.70
C PRO A 105 -12.97 -6.13 24.04
N LYS A 106 -14.17 -6.49 24.46
CA LYS A 106 -14.90 -7.62 23.88
C LYS A 106 -15.44 -7.29 22.50
N TYR A 107 -15.91 -6.06 22.31
CA TYR A 107 -16.37 -5.56 21.01
C TYR A 107 -15.23 -5.59 19.99
N ILE A 108 -14.09 -4.95 20.28
CA ILE A 108 -12.91 -4.93 19.40
C ILE A 108 -12.52 -6.36 19.01
N ARG A 109 -12.37 -7.25 20.00
CA ARG A 109 -11.99 -8.65 19.76
C ARG A 109 -12.99 -9.42 18.89
N ASN A 110 -14.28 -9.13 19.02
CA ASN A 110 -15.29 -9.78 18.20
C ASN A 110 -15.27 -9.29 16.76
N VAL A 111 -15.19 -7.96 16.55
CA VAL A 111 -15.09 -7.37 15.21
C VAL A 111 -13.81 -7.80 14.53
N GLU A 112 -12.69 -7.83 15.25
CA GLU A 112 -11.42 -8.34 14.78
C GLU A 112 -11.53 -9.80 14.31
N LYS A 113 -12.13 -10.68 15.15
CA LYS A 113 -12.37 -12.08 14.78
C LYS A 113 -13.33 -12.24 13.60
N GLU A 114 -14.36 -11.40 13.50
CA GLU A 114 -15.28 -11.42 12.37
C GLU A 114 -14.64 -10.88 11.10
N SER A 115 -13.81 -9.86 11.22
CA SER A 115 -12.97 -9.37 10.13
C SER A 115 -12.01 -10.45 9.63
N PHE A 116 -11.37 -11.18 10.53
CA PHE A 116 -10.56 -12.35 10.16
C PHE A 116 -11.40 -13.49 9.56
N LYS A 117 -12.67 -13.68 9.99
CA LYS A 117 -13.57 -14.71 9.41
C LYS A 117 -14.16 -14.29 8.07
N SER A 118 -14.48 -13.03 7.86
CA SER A 118 -14.94 -12.51 6.56
C SER A 118 -13.80 -12.42 5.55
N HIS A 119 -12.56 -12.41 6.03
CA HIS A 119 -11.34 -12.69 5.30
C HIS A 119 -10.85 -14.13 5.59
N GLN A 120 -11.75 -15.09 5.80
CA GLN A 120 -11.43 -16.49 5.53
C GLN A 120 -11.23 -16.60 4.02
N VAL A 121 -10.13 -16.01 3.59
CA VAL A 121 -9.47 -16.42 2.37
C VAL A 121 -9.28 -17.91 2.59
N ASP A 122 -9.89 -18.69 1.73
CA ASP A 122 -9.71 -20.14 1.73
C ASP A 122 -8.21 -20.36 1.52
N GLU A 123 -7.48 -20.70 2.59
CA GLU A 123 -6.01 -20.90 2.52
C GLU A 123 -5.67 -21.94 1.46
N ASP A 124 -6.51 -22.95 1.31
CA ASP A 124 -6.34 -23.99 0.31
C ASP A 124 -6.53 -23.44 -1.11
N GLU A 125 -7.47 -22.51 -1.31
CA GLU A 125 -7.65 -21.83 -2.58
C GLU A 125 -6.46 -20.89 -2.89
N LEU A 126 -5.94 -20.16 -1.90
CA LEU A 126 -4.73 -19.34 -2.09
C LEU A 126 -3.51 -20.19 -2.43
N LYS A 127 -3.29 -21.30 -1.73
CA LYS A 127 -2.20 -22.24 -2.02
C LYS A 127 -2.29 -22.79 -3.43
N LYS A 128 -3.51 -23.12 -3.88
CA LYS A 128 -3.76 -23.56 -5.24
C LYS A 128 -3.46 -22.47 -6.27
N ARG A 129 -3.86 -21.22 -6.01
CA ARG A 129 -3.58 -20.08 -6.89
C ARG A 129 -2.09 -19.77 -6.95
N LEU A 130 -1.33 -19.90 -5.84
CA LEU A 130 0.14 -19.73 -5.82
C LEU A 130 0.88 -20.75 -6.70
N THR A 131 0.28 -21.91 -6.94
CA THR A 131 0.84 -22.99 -7.78
C THR A 131 0.22 -23.05 -9.17
N SER A 132 -0.60 -22.05 -9.55
CA SER A 132 -1.25 -21.97 -10.87
C SER A 132 -0.25 -21.58 -11.96
N ASP A 133 -0.51 -22.07 -13.20
CA ASP A 133 0.20 -21.62 -14.40
C ASP A 133 -0.31 -20.24 -14.88
N ASN A 134 -1.42 -19.75 -14.33
CA ASN A 134 -1.99 -18.45 -14.65
C ASN A 134 -1.33 -17.35 -13.81
N GLU A 135 -0.58 -16.47 -14.46
CA GLU A 135 0.16 -15.38 -13.82
C GLU A 135 -0.74 -14.43 -13.01
N ASP A 136 -1.94 -14.11 -13.50
CA ASP A 136 -2.88 -13.21 -12.81
C ASP A 136 -3.39 -13.82 -11.50
N GLU A 137 -3.63 -15.14 -11.50
CA GLU A 137 -4.00 -15.87 -10.28
C GLU A 137 -2.88 -15.87 -9.26
N VAL A 138 -1.64 -16.10 -9.70
CA VAL A 138 -0.46 -16.08 -8.81
C VAL A 138 -0.21 -14.69 -8.24
N LEU A 139 -0.25 -13.65 -9.10
CA LEU A 139 -0.06 -12.27 -8.66
C LEU A 139 -1.16 -11.82 -7.68
N GLY A 140 -2.41 -12.19 -7.95
CA GLY A 140 -3.53 -11.95 -7.05
C GLY A 140 -3.33 -12.63 -5.69
N ALA A 141 -2.91 -13.91 -5.69
CA ALA A 141 -2.62 -14.64 -4.46
C ALA A 141 -1.44 -14.01 -3.68
N LEU A 142 -0.35 -13.63 -4.36
CA LEU A 142 0.78 -12.94 -3.74
C LEU A 142 0.38 -11.59 -3.11
N ASP A 143 -0.56 -10.87 -3.72
CA ASP A 143 -1.08 -9.61 -3.17
C ASP A 143 -1.95 -9.84 -1.92
N GLU A 144 -2.76 -10.89 -1.91
CA GLU A 144 -3.61 -11.24 -0.78
C GLU A 144 -2.80 -11.71 0.43
N ILE A 145 -1.79 -12.59 0.23
CA ILE A 145 -0.98 -13.14 1.32
C ILE A 145 0.00 -12.15 1.95
N LYS A 146 0.27 -11.00 1.34
CA LYS A 146 1.19 -9.98 1.91
C LYS A 146 0.78 -9.48 3.30
N ASN A 147 -0.51 -9.63 3.66
CA ASN A 147 -1.09 -9.22 4.93
C ASN A 147 -1.46 -10.42 5.83
N LEU A 148 -1.08 -11.63 5.44
CA LEU A 148 -1.37 -12.87 6.16
C LEU A 148 -0.07 -13.45 6.76
N PRO A 149 -0.18 -14.37 7.74
CA PRO A 149 0.98 -15.08 8.27
C PRO A 149 1.67 -15.90 7.19
N ILE A 150 2.88 -15.52 6.81
CA ILE A 150 3.61 -16.13 5.67
C ILE A 150 3.92 -17.62 5.91
N HIS A 151 3.96 -18.06 7.17
CA HIS A 151 4.27 -19.44 7.53
C HIS A 151 3.31 -20.46 6.94
N ASP A 152 2.04 -20.06 6.76
CA ASP A 152 0.98 -20.92 6.26
C ASP A 152 1.11 -21.18 4.74
N PHE A 153 1.88 -20.34 4.03
CA PHE A 153 2.12 -20.38 2.58
C PHE A 153 3.58 -20.62 2.21
N LEU A 154 4.43 -20.86 3.20
CA LEU A 154 5.89 -20.96 3.00
C LEU A 154 6.30 -22.04 1.99
N PRO A 155 5.75 -23.27 1.99
CA PRO A 155 6.09 -24.29 1.00
C PRO A 155 5.82 -23.86 -0.44
N GLU A 156 4.66 -23.21 -0.68
CA GLU A 156 4.24 -22.74 -2.01
C GLU A 156 5.12 -21.57 -2.48
N ILE A 157 5.45 -20.62 -1.57
CA ILE A 157 6.35 -19.51 -1.87
C ILE A 157 7.76 -20.01 -2.19
N LEU A 158 8.28 -20.95 -1.43
CA LEU A 158 9.61 -21.54 -1.69
C LEU A 158 9.64 -22.27 -3.04
N THR A 159 8.57 -22.96 -3.40
CA THR A 159 8.44 -23.60 -4.70
C THR A 159 8.37 -22.55 -5.81
N LEU A 160 7.56 -21.51 -5.63
CA LEU A 160 7.39 -20.41 -6.58
C LEU A 160 8.72 -19.70 -6.87
N ILE A 161 9.49 -19.30 -5.86
CA ILE A 161 10.76 -18.60 -6.05
C ILE A 161 11.84 -19.47 -6.70
N ARG A 162 11.73 -20.77 -6.56
CA ARG A 162 12.68 -21.75 -7.10
C ARG A 162 12.39 -22.15 -8.54
N SER A 163 11.13 -22.14 -8.98
CA SER A 163 10.76 -22.81 -10.23
C SER A 163 9.75 -22.08 -11.11
N TYR A 164 9.10 -21.00 -10.66
CA TYR A 164 8.12 -20.33 -11.49
C TYR A 164 8.79 -19.74 -12.75
N PRO A 165 8.17 -19.86 -13.95
CA PRO A 165 8.83 -19.46 -15.21
C PRO A 165 9.21 -17.96 -15.22
N ARG A 166 8.28 -17.09 -14.83
CA ARG A 166 8.48 -15.62 -14.88
C ARG A 166 9.26 -15.09 -13.70
N LYS A 167 10.41 -14.47 -13.99
CA LYS A 167 11.34 -13.98 -12.94
C LYS A 167 10.72 -12.91 -12.05
N THR A 168 9.92 -11.99 -12.59
CA THR A 168 9.24 -10.97 -11.78
C THR A 168 8.33 -11.56 -10.71
N ILE A 169 7.62 -12.64 -11.02
CA ILE A 169 6.78 -13.36 -10.05
C ILE A 169 7.63 -14.00 -8.97
N ARG A 170 8.76 -14.64 -9.34
CA ARG A 170 9.73 -15.16 -8.35
C ARG A 170 10.26 -14.05 -7.44
N SER A 171 10.56 -12.88 -8.02
CA SER A 171 11.02 -11.72 -7.25
C SER A 171 9.96 -11.23 -6.26
N PHE A 172 8.67 -11.22 -6.62
CA PHE A 172 7.58 -10.91 -5.69
C PHE A 172 7.53 -11.89 -4.50
N GLY A 173 7.66 -13.20 -4.76
CA GLY A 173 7.74 -14.20 -3.70
C GLY A 173 8.94 -13.95 -2.76
N LEU A 174 10.10 -13.60 -3.33
CA LEU A 174 11.30 -13.27 -2.55
C LEU A 174 11.11 -11.99 -1.69
N LEU A 175 10.40 -10.99 -2.21
CA LEU A 175 10.05 -9.76 -1.48
C LEU A 175 9.10 -10.02 -0.31
N LEU A 176 8.19 -10.97 -0.43
CA LEU A 176 7.33 -11.36 0.70
C LEU A 176 8.16 -11.98 1.82
N LEU A 177 9.14 -12.81 1.49
CA LEU A 177 10.06 -13.38 2.47
C LEU A 177 10.93 -12.30 3.14
N LEU A 178 11.42 -11.31 2.38
CA LEU A 178 12.14 -10.16 2.93
C LEU A 178 11.27 -9.38 3.92
N LYS A 179 10.05 -9.00 3.53
CA LYS A 179 9.12 -8.23 4.37
C LYS A 179 8.71 -8.96 5.65
N SER A 180 8.65 -10.29 5.60
CA SER A 180 8.35 -11.11 6.78
C SER A 180 9.59 -11.39 7.66
N ASN A 181 10.74 -10.78 7.35
CA ASN A 181 12.02 -11.01 8.02
C ASN A 181 12.42 -12.50 8.06
N TYR A 182 12.11 -13.25 7.01
CA TYR A 182 12.49 -14.65 6.92
C TYR A 182 14.00 -14.78 6.81
N SER A 183 14.63 -15.41 7.82
CA SER A 183 16.10 -15.40 8.02
C SER A 183 16.82 -16.68 7.59
N GLN A 184 16.09 -17.67 7.09
CA GLN A 184 16.73 -18.89 6.58
C GLN A 184 17.17 -18.72 5.13
N GLU A 185 18.25 -19.40 4.73
CA GLU A 185 18.66 -19.45 3.33
C GLU A 185 17.63 -20.17 2.48
N VAL A 186 17.33 -19.60 1.32
CA VAL A 186 16.41 -20.14 0.33
C VAL A 186 17.09 -20.29 -1.04
N GLU A 187 16.62 -21.25 -1.82
CA GLU A 187 17.01 -21.39 -3.23
C GLU A 187 16.14 -20.49 -4.11
N PHE A 188 16.75 -19.61 -4.85
CA PHE A 188 16.11 -18.68 -5.76
C PHE A 188 16.61 -18.90 -7.18
N LEU A 189 15.69 -19.10 -8.13
CA LEU A 189 16.02 -19.21 -9.54
C LEU A 189 16.23 -17.80 -10.12
N GLU A 190 17.50 -17.40 -10.21
CA GLU A 190 17.92 -16.16 -10.84
C GLU A 190 18.25 -16.42 -12.31
N PHE A 191 17.44 -15.86 -13.22
CA PHE A 191 17.51 -16.21 -14.65
C PHE A 191 17.57 -17.75 -14.84
N ASP A 192 18.69 -18.28 -15.25
CA ASP A 192 18.89 -19.72 -15.50
C ASP A 192 19.71 -20.43 -14.42
N LYS A 193 20.00 -19.77 -13.30
CA LYS A 193 20.83 -20.30 -12.22
C LYS A 193 20.09 -20.27 -10.89
N ILE A 194 20.22 -21.37 -10.14
CA ILE A 194 19.77 -21.38 -8.74
C ILE A 194 20.89 -20.79 -7.88
N ILE A 195 20.55 -19.74 -7.15
CA ILE A 195 21.41 -19.13 -6.13
C ILE A 195 20.82 -19.36 -4.74
N ARG A 196 21.67 -19.31 -3.70
CA ARG A 196 21.22 -19.33 -2.31
C ARG A 196 21.30 -17.94 -1.75
N VAL A 197 20.19 -17.49 -1.17
CA VAL A 197 20.06 -16.14 -0.61
C VAL A 197 19.38 -16.22 0.75
N ASN A 198 19.77 -15.33 1.67
CA ASN A 198 19.03 -15.11 2.90
C ASN A 198 18.13 -13.88 2.70
N PRO A 199 16.79 -14.05 2.66
CA PRO A 199 15.86 -12.94 2.37
C PRO A 199 16.04 -11.75 3.31
N SER A 200 16.28 -11.99 4.61
CA SER A 200 16.44 -10.89 5.59
C SER A 200 17.69 -10.02 5.39
N LEU A 201 18.64 -10.47 4.57
CA LEU A 201 19.88 -9.75 4.27
C LEU A 201 19.87 -9.09 2.89
N LEU A 202 18.78 -9.24 2.14
CA LEU A 202 18.67 -8.66 0.80
C LEU A 202 18.46 -7.14 0.85
N PRO A 203 18.88 -6.41 -0.20
CA PRO A 203 18.64 -4.98 -0.27
C PRO A 203 17.14 -4.67 -0.46
N GLU A 204 16.75 -3.45 -0.11
CA GLU A 204 15.40 -2.96 -0.43
C GLU A 204 15.17 -2.97 -1.95
N PRO A 205 13.98 -3.41 -2.41
CA PRO A 205 13.75 -3.75 -3.82
C PRO A 205 13.76 -2.56 -4.78
N PHE A 206 13.51 -1.36 -4.31
CA PHE A 206 13.37 -0.18 -5.16
C PHE A 206 14.44 0.88 -4.89
N GLU A 207 15.61 0.45 -4.42
CA GLU A 207 16.77 1.35 -4.34
C GLU A 207 17.27 1.70 -5.75
N VAL A 208 17.21 2.98 -6.09
CA VAL A 208 17.74 3.50 -7.34
C VAL A 208 19.02 4.27 -7.05
N PRO A 209 20.17 3.90 -7.65
CA PRO A 209 21.43 4.56 -7.38
C PRO A 209 21.38 6.09 -7.57
N GLY A 210 21.94 6.81 -6.62
CA GLY A 210 21.97 8.27 -6.63
C GLY A 210 20.66 8.97 -6.22
N PHE A 211 19.62 8.24 -5.84
CA PHE A 211 18.39 8.78 -5.30
C PHE A 211 18.21 8.34 -3.84
N LYS A 212 17.61 9.23 -3.04
CA LYS A 212 17.37 8.97 -1.63
C LYS A 212 16.19 8.00 -1.42
N ASP A 213 15.15 8.17 -2.25
CA ASP A 213 13.90 7.42 -2.17
C ASP A 213 13.15 7.52 -3.50
N ILE A 214 12.06 6.78 -3.64
CA ILE A 214 11.24 6.75 -4.87
C ILE A 214 10.60 8.12 -5.18
N ASN A 215 10.32 8.94 -4.19
CA ASN A 215 9.79 10.29 -4.41
C ASN A 215 10.85 11.18 -5.07
N ALA A 216 12.13 11.01 -4.69
CA ALA A 216 13.23 11.71 -5.34
C ALA A 216 13.39 11.29 -6.81
N VAL A 217 13.15 10.01 -7.12
CA VAL A 217 13.10 9.52 -8.51
C VAL A 217 11.97 10.19 -9.28
N SER A 218 10.74 10.13 -8.77
CA SER A 218 9.56 10.73 -9.38
C SER A 218 9.74 12.23 -9.63
N ASN A 219 10.27 12.96 -8.67
CA ASN A 219 10.58 14.39 -8.80
C ASN A 219 11.64 14.68 -9.85
N ALA A 220 12.61 13.79 -10.05
CA ALA A 220 13.62 13.95 -11.08
C ALA A 220 13.03 13.75 -12.49
N PHE A 221 12.15 12.76 -12.66
CA PHE A 221 11.42 12.56 -13.92
C PHE A 221 10.49 13.73 -14.22
N LEU A 222 9.74 14.25 -13.22
CA LEU A 222 8.89 15.44 -13.36
C LEU A 222 9.66 16.69 -13.82
N LYS A 223 10.91 16.85 -13.41
CA LYS A 223 11.75 17.98 -13.82
C LYS A 223 12.25 17.83 -15.26
N GLU A 224 12.46 16.59 -15.69
CA GLU A 224 13.03 16.30 -17.03
C GLU A 224 11.95 16.22 -18.10
N TYR A 225 10.82 15.57 -17.80
CA TYR A 225 9.77 15.29 -18.75
C TYR A 225 8.52 16.07 -18.41
N ARG A 226 8.09 16.97 -19.33
CA ARG A 226 6.88 17.81 -19.15
C ARG A 226 5.59 17.03 -19.38
N ASP A 227 5.65 15.96 -20.16
CA ASP A 227 4.50 15.10 -20.46
C ASP A 227 4.29 14.09 -19.31
N PRO A 228 3.15 14.18 -18.59
CA PRO A 228 2.83 13.26 -17.51
C PRO A 228 2.76 11.80 -17.96
N THR A 229 2.37 11.54 -19.21
CA THR A 229 2.25 10.19 -19.76
C THR A 229 3.63 9.56 -19.93
N VAL A 230 4.60 10.31 -20.45
CA VAL A 230 6.01 9.85 -20.57
C VAL A 230 6.56 9.57 -19.18
N MET A 231 6.34 10.46 -18.22
CA MET A 231 6.80 10.28 -16.85
C MET A 231 6.22 9.03 -16.20
N GLN A 232 4.90 8.83 -16.30
CA GLN A 232 4.23 7.67 -15.69
C GLN A 232 4.73 6.36 -16.29
N ASN A 233 4.85 6.29 -17.62
CA ASN A 233 5.40 5.11 -18.31
C ASN A 233 6.85 4.86 -17.93
N ALA A 234 7.69 5.90 -17.82
CA ALA A 234 9.08 5.77 -17.41
C ALA A 234 9.21 5.19 -15.99
N LEU A 235 8.42 5.70 -15.05
CA LEU A 235 8.40 5.19 -13.66
C LEU A 235 7.88 3.76 -13.58
N GLN A 236 6.84 3.44 -14.33
CA GLN A 236 6.30 2.07 -14.36
C GLN A 236 7.32 1.09 -14.94
N THR A 237 7.96 1.44 -16.07
CA THR A 237 9.01 0.61 -16.69
C THR A 237 10.21 0.44 -15.77
N LEU A 238 10.64 1.50 -15.09
CA LEU A 238 11.71 1.44 -14.10
C LEU A 238 11.36 0.48 -12.96
N ALA A 239 10.16 0.60 -12.39
CA ALA A 239 9.70 -0.28 -11.30
C ALA A 239 9.67 -1.75 -11.72
N SER A 240 9.14 -2.04 -12.91
CA SER A 240 9.13 -3.41 -13.48
C SER A 240 10.55 -3.94 -13.69
N TYR A 241 11.45 -3.11 -14.20
CA TYR A 241 12.84 -3.50 -14.43
C TYR A 241 13.60 -3.73 -13.12
N LEU A 242 13.39 -2.89 -12.10
CA LEU A 242 13.98 -3.10 -10.76
C LEU A 242 13.55 -4.43 -10.17
N LEU A 243 12.29 -4.77 -10.31
CA LEU A 243 11.75 -6.06 -9.86
C LEU A 243 12.33 -7.23 -10.68
N TYR A 244 12.50 -7.04 -11.99
CA TYR A 244 13.09 -8.04 -12.89
C TYR A 244 14.55 -8.33 -12.54
N VAL A 245 15.35 -7.33 -12.22
CA VAL A 245 16.77 -7.54 -11.86
C VAL A 245 16.97 -7.99 -10.40
N TYR A 246 15.97 -7.77 -9.53
CA TYR A 246 16.05 -8.14 -8.12
C TYR A 246 16.42 -9.63 -7.93
N PRO A 247 17.30 -10.01 -6.98
CA PRO A 247 17.86 -9.21 -5.87
C PRO A 247 19.10 -8.36 -6.22
N ASN A 248 19.53 -8.33 -7.47
CA ASN A 248 20.63 -7.50 -7.88
C ASN A 248 20.24 -6.01 -7.91
N LYS A 249 21.23 -5.14 -7.76
CA LYS A 249 21.08 -3.70 -7.96
C LYS A 249 21.40 -3.34 -9.40
N ILE A 250 20.75 -2.30 -9.90
CA ILE A 250 21.09 -1.74 -11.20
C ILE A 250 22.41 -0.96 -11.11
N ASP A 251 23.27 -1.10 -12.09
CA ASP A 251 24.55 -0.36 -12.20
C ASP A 251 24.40 0.79 -13.20
N LEU A 252 23.57 1.77 -12.84
CA LEU A 252 23.30 2.96 -13.62
C LEU A 252 23.44 4.20 -12.74
N SER A 253 24.08 5.24 -13.26
CA SER A 253 24.09 6.54 -12.59
C SER A 253 22.71 7.20 -12.62
N LYS A 254 22.50 8.19 -11.75
CA LYS A 254 21.26 8.97 -11.69
C LYS A 254 20.81 9.52 -13.04
N ASN A 255 21.75 10.08 -13.82
CA ASN A 255 21.44 10.65 -15.14
C ASN A 255 21.13 9.54 -16.16
N GLU A 256 21.83 8.41 -16.10
CA GLU A 256 21.53 7.26 -16.96
C GLU A 256 20.12 6.74 -16.71
N VAL A 257 19.71 6.58 -15.44
CA VAL A 257 18.34 6.14 -15.09
C VAL A 257 17.30 7.07 -15.72
N ILE A 258 17.42 8.39 -15.52
CA ILE A 258 16.45 9.35 -16.06
C ILE A 258 16.40 9.28 -17.59
N VAL A 259 17.54 9.25 -18.26
CA VAL A 259 17.60 9.23 -19.73
C VAL A 259 17.10 7.91 -20.29
N ILE A 260 17.63 6.79 -19.80
CA ILE A 260 17.29 5.46 -20.32
C ILE A 260 15.77 5.19 -20.19
N PHE A 261 15.21 5.30 -18.99
CA PHE A 261 13.80 4.97 -18.79
C PHE A 261 12.86 6.01 -19.41
N GLY A 262 13.24 7.28 -19.47
CA GLY A 262 12.49 8.29 -20.21
C GLY A 262 12.45 8.04 -21.71
N TYR A 263 13.56 7.60 -22.31
CA TYR A 263 13.60 7.27 -23.73
C TYR A 263 12.92 5.93 -24.05
N ILE A 264 12.97 4.95 -23.16
CA ILE A 264 12.15 3.74 -23.27
C ILE A 264 10.67 4.12 -23.29
N ALA A 265 10.22 4.97 -22.37
CA ALA A 265 8.84 5.44 -22.34
C ALA A 265 8.44 6.20 -23.62
N LYS A 266 9.30 7.08 -24.14
CA LYS A 266 9.08 7.77 -25.42
C LYS A 266 8.90 6.76 -26.57
N ARG A 267 9.75 5.73 -26.65
CA ARG A 267 9.65 4.69 -27.68
C ARG A 267 8.36 3.87 -27.56
N LEU A 268 7.97 3.45 -26.36
CA LEU A 268 6.72 2.74 -26.13
C LEU A 268 5.50 3.57 -26.53
N LEU A 269 5.57 4.87 -26.38
CA LEU A 269 4.53 5.84 -26.77
C LEU A 269 4.68 6.33 -28.23
N GLN A 270 5.63 5.79 -28.99
CA GLN A 270 5.93 6.18 -30.38
C GLN A 270 6.27 7.68 -30.54
N ILE A 271 6.85 8.29 -29.53
CA ILE A 271 7.34 9.67 -29.53
C ILE A 271 8.76 9.69 -30.12
N ASP A 272 9.09 10.77 -30.84
CA ASP A 272 10.43 10.96 -31.44
C ASP A 272 11.56 10.90 -30.40
N THR A 273 12.60 10.16 -30.72
CA THR A 273 13.78 9.93 -29.88
C THR A 273 15.09 10.32 -30.58
N SER A 274 15.01 11.07 -31.69
CA SER A 274 16.18 11.48 -32.50
C SER A 274 17.14 12.37 -31.72
N ASP A 275 16.68 13.05 -30.68
CA ASP A 275 17.42 13.93 -29.80
C ASP A 275 18.28 13.20 -28.73
N LEU A 276 18.26 11.86 -28.67
CA LEU A 276 18.97 11.09 -27.64
C LEU A 276 20.47 11.40 -27.58
N LYS A 277 21.13 11.57 -28.75
CA LYS A 277 22.55 11.85 -28.79
C LYS A 277 22.87 13.21 -28.16
N ASP A 278 22.11 14.24 -28.49
CA ASP A 278 22.30 15.60 -27.98
C ASP A 278 22.06 15.64 -26.45
N VAL A 279 21.07 14.92 -25.98
CA VAL A 279 20.79 14.80 -24.54
C VAL A 279 21.93 14.07 -23.81
N CYS A 280 22.48 13.01 -24.40
CA CYS A 280 23.65 12.33 -23.82
C CYS A 280 24.86 13.27 -23.73
N GLU A 281 25.15 14.05 -24.79
CA GLU A 281 26.23 15.02 -24.77
C GLU A 281 26.03 16.11 -23.70
N LEU A 282 24.82 16.66 -23.59
CA LEU A 282 24.47 17.65 -22.57
C LEU A 282 24.65 17.12 -21.14
N LYS A 283 24.28 15.85 -20.89
CA LYS A 283 24.37 15.21 -19.57
C LYS A 283 25.70 14.50 -19.32
N LYS A 284 26.63 14.59 -20.26
CA LYS A 284 27.97 13.95 -20.24
C LYS A 284 27.86 12.42 -20.04
N LEU A 285 26.96 11.80 -20.78
CA LEU A 285 26.75 10.36 -20.82
C LEU A 285 27.37 9.76 -22.09
N ASP A 286 27.79 8.49 -21.98
CA ASP A 286 28.19 7.73 -23.15
C ASP A 286 26.96 7.31 -23.96
N TYR A 287 26.80 7.94 -25.14
CA TYR A 287 25.68 7.65 -26.04
C TYR A 287 25.60 6.18 -26.45
N GLN A 288 26.74 5.53 -26.74
CA GLN A 288 26.72 4.13 -27.19
C GLN A 288 26.26 3.22 -26.06
N LYS A 289 26.76 3.42 -24.84
CA LYS A 289 26.33 2.68 -23.67
C LYS A 289 24.83 2.88 -23.38
N VAL A 290 24.37 4.13 -23.40
CA VAL A 290 22.95 4.45 -23.17
C VAL A 290 22.04 3.82 -24.22
N ALA A 291 22.37 3.97 -25.49
CA ALA A 291 21.58 3.40 -26.59
C ALA A 291 21.53 1.87 -26.52
N GLN A 292 22.67 1.22 -26.25
CA GLN A 292 22.73 -0.24 -26.09
C GLN A 292 21.88 -0.69 -24.90
N THR A 293 21.97 0.00 -23.76
CA THR A 293 21.18 -0.34 -22.56
C THR A 293 19.68 -0.21 -22.82
N ILE A 294 19.24 0.82 -23.57
CA ILE A 294 17.84 0.97 -23.98
C ILE A 294 17.38 -0.24 -24.80
N GLU A 295 18.17 -0.65 -25.80
CA GLU A 295 17.84 -1.80 -26.65
C GLU A 295 17.79 -3.10 -25.84
N ASP A 296 18.71 -3.30 -24.91
CA ASP A 296 18.77 -4.49 -24.09
C ASP A 296 17.54 -4.59 -23.14
N ILE A 297 17.19 -3.48 -22.49
CA ILE A 297 15.98 -3.42 -21.64
C ILE A 297 14.71 -3.65 -22.48
N LEU A 298 14.61 -3.06 -23.67
CA LEU A 298 13.44 -3.25 -24.55
C LEU A 298 13.31 -4.69 -25.03
N LYS A 299 14.41 -5.40 -25.30
CA LYS A 299 14.38 -6.83 -25.67
C LYS A 299 13.86 -7.69 -24.50
N GLU A 300 14.25 -7.35 -23.28
CA GLU A 300 13.84 -8.05 -22.08
C GLU A 300 12.44 -7.63 -21.56
N SER A 301 11.85 -6.57 -22.14
CA SER A 301 10.59 -5.99 -21.64
C SER A 301 9.39 -6.95 -21.69
N SER A 302 9.45 -7.99 -22.52
CA SER A 302 8.45 -9.06 -22.53
C SER A 302 8.55 -10.00 -21.30
N ASN A 303 9.64 -9.92 -20.55
CA ASN A 303 9.92 -10.79 -19.40
C ASN A 303 9.61 -10.11 -18.04
N PHE A 304 9.22 -8.82 -18.04
CA PHE A 304 8.92 -8.04 -16.81
C PHE A 304 7.70 -7.11 -16.89
#